data_694e62d466928ac8bc24d00888375ee4
#
_entry.id   694e62d466928ac8bc24d00888375ee4
#
_cell.length_a   1.000
_cell.length_b   1.000
_cell.length_c   1.000
_cell.angle_alpha   90.00
_cell.angle_beta   90.00
_cell.angle_gamma   90.00
#
_symmetry.space_group_name_H-M   'P 1'
#
loop_
_entity.id
_entity.type
_entity.pdbx_description
1 polymer ?
#
loop_
_entity_poly.entity_id
_entity_poly.type
_entity_poly.pdbx_seq_one_letter_code
_entity_poly.pdbx_strand_id
1 'polypeptide(L)'
;MLDLKGRKVIVVGLAKSGIGAADLLVKQGALVTVFDTKDEAVLADNIKMLAPSVALRASAKPEEKDLEEADLLVLSPAVPADLPFVLEAKRLGLPVWSEIELASRFTKAKMIGITGTNGKTTTTSLVGEIMKKVDHQSMTAGNIGISMAETVQTVPDHSFLTLELSSFQLELIDQFHPIVSAILNFTPDHLNRHHTFEAYVEAKCRVYENQTKEDTVILNYDDAICREKGLLLSKRENGPRVVFFSRKEKTPSGIWLEDGFIKAEKDGQILDIINVDEMKIFGPHNEENAMAAVGCCLYAGADIRYIQEGLREFPGVAHRIEPVGVIDGVSYYNDSKATNPDAAIKGLLAMRSPMTVLIGGGYDKGTPYDEWTDLFPGRVRKLVLIGQTAETIREAAVRSGYPEEDIVFCETFDEAIKCCRKAAVPGDSVLLSPACASWGMFDNYEQRGDIFRETVRKMKGETNAE
;
A
#
# COMPACT_ATOMS: atom_id res chain seq x y z
N MET A 1 8.30 -18.47 -22.93
CA MET A 1 8.97 -18.27 -21.63
C MET A 1 10.38 -17.77 -21.91
N LEU A 2 10.88 -16.82 -21.16
CA LEU A 2 12.24 -16.29 -21.29
C LEU A 2 13.25 -17.40 -20.94
N ASP A 3 14.27 -17.63 -21.79
CA ASP A 3 15.34 -18.59 -21.50
C ASP A 3 16.52 -17.86 -20.86
N LEU A 4 16.76 -18.15 -19.59
CA LEU A 4 17.85 -17.59 -18.79
C LEU A 4 18.96 -18.60 -18.48
N LYS A 5 18.89 -19.82 -19.00
CA LYS A 5 19.89 -20.86 -18.72
C LYS A 5 21.30 -20.43 -19.16
N GLY A 6 22.21 -20.37 -18.20
CA GLY A 6 23.60 -19.95 -18.40
C GLY A 6 23.79 -18.44 -18.64
N ARG A 7 22.73 -17.62 -18.61
CA ARG A 7 22.81 -16.17 -18.72
C ARG A 7 23.38 -15.55 -17.45
N LYS A 8 24.24 -14.55 -17.61
CA LYS A 8 24.83 -13.79 -16.51
C LYS A 8 23.88 -12.67 -16.12
N VAL A 9 23.32 -12.74 -14.92
CA VAL A 9 22.36 -11.76 -14.43
C VAL A 9 22.88 -11.08 -13.18
N ILE A 10 22.86 -9.75 -13.20
CA ILE A 10 23.19 -8.92 -12.05
C ILE A 10 21.89 -8.53 -11.34
N VAL A 11 21.84 -8.72 -10.02
CA VAL A 11 20.77 -8.21 -9.15
C VAL A 11 21.38 -7.16 -8.23
N VAL A 12 20.78 -5.97 -8.12
CA VAL A 12 21.25 -4.92 -7.22
C VAL A 12 20.25 -4.66 -6.11
N GLY A 13 20.74 -4.75 -4.87
CA GLY A 13 19.95 -4.63 -3.64
C GLY A 13 19.50 -5.99 -3.10
N LEU A 14 20.01 -6.34 -1.91
CA LEU A 14 19.76 -7.61 -1.22
C LEU A 14 18.72 -7.44 -0.09
N ALA A 15 17.56 -6.86 -0.44
CA ALA A 15 16.35 -6.88 0.40
C ALA A 15 15.39 -7.95 -0.13
N LYS A 16 14.20 -8.04 0.44
CA LYS A 16 13.18 -9.06 0.13
C LYS A 16 12.95 -9.28 -1.38
N SER A 17 12.79 -8.20 -2.16
CA SER A 17 12.58 -8.29 -3.61
C SER A 17 13.83 -8.81 -4.34
N GLY A 18 15.04 -8.39 -3.92
CA GLY A 18 16.29 -8.86 -4.52
C GLY A 18 16.57 -10.33 -4.22
N ILE A 19 16.26 -10.80 -3.00
CA ILE A 19 16.37 -12.22 -2.63
C ILE A 19 15.41 -13.05 -3.49
N GLY A 20 14.14 -12.63 -3.61
CA GLY A 20 13.15 -13.32 -4.44
C GLY A 20 13.55 -13.37 -5.91
N ALA A 21 14.08 -12.26 -6.46
CA ALA A 21 14.60 -12.20 -7.82
C ALA A 21 15.78 -13.15 -8.03
N ALA A 22 16.76 -13.16 -7.10
CA ALA A 22 17.91 -14.03 -7.18
C ALA A 22 17.52 -15.52 -7.14
N ASP A 23 16.59 -15.90 -6.24
CA ASP A 23 16.09 -17.27 -6.14
C ASP A 23 15.36 -17.71 -7.42
N LEU A 24 14.47 -16.85 -7.95
CA LEU A 24 13.78 -17.12 -9.23
C LEU A 24 14.80 -17.33 -10.37
N LEU A 25 15.78 -16.45 -10.49
CA LEU A 25 16.82 -16.51 -11.53
C LEU A 25 17.66 -17.79 -11.44
N VAL A 26 18.07 -18.18 -10.22
CA VAL A 26 18.82 -19.45 -10.01
C VAL A 26 17.98 -20.65 -10.43
N LYS A 27 16.70 -20.69 -10.09
CA LYS A 27 15.78 -21.77 -10.50
C LYS A 27 15.58 -21.83 -12.02
N GLN A 28 15.74 -20.70 -12.72
CA GLN A 28 15.73 -20.63 -14.18
C GLN A 28 17.09 -20.94 -14.82
N GLY A 29 18.10 -21.30 -13.99
CA GLY A 29 19.43 -21.70 -14.46
C GLY A 29 20.35 -20.55 -14.83
N ALA A 30 20.07 -19.33 -14.40
CA ALA A 30 20.95 -18.18 -14.60
C ALA A 30 22.18 -18.23 -13.68
N LEU A 31 23.26 -17.58 -14.11
CA LEU A 31 24.44 -17.29 -13.31
C LEU A 31 24.24 -15.93 -12.63
N VAL A 32 23.92 -15.95 -11.34
CA VAL A 32 23.49 -14.75 -10.60
C VAL A 32 24.60 -14.16 -9.78
N THR A 33 24.84 -12.85 -9.94
CA THR A 33 25.69 -12.05 -9.05
C THR A 33 24.83 -10.96 -8.40
N VAL A 34 24.82 -10.92 -7.06
CA VAL A 34 24.11 -9.89 -6.28
C VAL A 34 25.10 -8.84 -5.82
N PHE A 35 24.75 -7.56 -6.01
CA PHE A 35 25.48 -6.40 -5.47
C PHE A 35 24.63 -5.69 -4.42
N ASP A 36 25.24 -5.29 -3.31
CA ASP A 36 24.65 -4.40 -2.32
C ASP A 36 25.71 -3.44 -1.75
N THR A 37 25.31 -2.20 -1.47
CA THR A 37 26.22 -1.19 -0.90
C THR A 37 26.47 -1.35 0.58
N LYS A 38 25.66 -2.15 1.28
CA LYS A 38 25.84 -2.50 2.68
C LYS A 38 26.92 -3.58 2.84
N ASP A 39 27.54 -3.60 4.01
CA ASP A 39 28.50 -4.64 4.34
C ASP A 39 27.85 -5.99 4.70
N GLU A 40 28.61 -7.06 4.72
CA GLU A 40 28.16 -8.42 5.01
C GLU A 40 27.56 -8.55 6.42
N ALA A 41 28.05 -7.78 7.40
CA ALA A 41 27.55 -7.85 8.76
C ALA A 41 26.11 -7.34 8.84
N VAL A 42 25.79 -6.25 8.13
CA VAL A 42 24.42 -5.71 8.02
C VAL A 42 23.52 -6.63 7.20
N LEU A 43 24.07 -7.34 6.22
CA LEU A 43 23.34 -8.24 5.33
C LEU A 43 23.26 -9.68 5.84
N ALA A 44 23.82 -10.01 7.02
CA ALA A 44 24.04 -11.38 7.49
C ALA A 44 22.78 -12.26 7.42
N ASP A 45 21.63 -11.75 7.80
CA ASP A 45 20.38 -12.54 7.77
C ASP A 45 19.86 -12.71 6.34
N ASN A 46 20.01 -11.71 5.48
CA ASN A 46 19.62 -11.80 4.08
C ASN A 46 20.53 -12.76 3.29
N ILE A 47 21.81 -12.78 3.61
CA ILE A 47 22.81 -13.69 3.00
C ILE A 47 22.42 -15.15 3.25
N LYS A 48 21.94 -15.49 4.45
CA LYS A 48 21.49 -16.86 4.80
C LYS A 48 20.35 -17.36 3.93
N MET A 49 19.58 -16.42 3.31
CA MET A 49 18.45 -16.73 2.44
C MET A 49 18.85 -16.93 0.97
N LEU A 50 20.08 -16.59 0.60
CA LEU A 50 20.57 -16.78 -0.76
C LEU A 50 20.93 -18.23 -1.04
N ALA A 51 20.63 -18.69 -2.27
CA ALA A 51 21.12 -19.97 -2.74
C ALA A 51 22.67 -19.99 -2.79
N PRO A 52 23.34 -21.10 -2.44
CA PRO A 52 24.79 -21.19 -2.42
C PRO A 52 25.48 -20.92 -3.76
N SER A 53 24.75 -21.01 -4.87
CA SER A 53 25.27 -20.72 -6.22
C SER A 53 25.28 -19.24 -6.59
N VAL A 54 24.70 -18.36 -5.75
CA VAL A 54 24.68 -16.92 -5.97
C VAL A 54 25.99 -16.31 -5.54
N ALA A 55 26.66 -15.60 -6.43
CA ALA A 55 27.83 -14.80 -6.09
C ALA A 55 27.37 -13.49 -5.42
N LEU A 56 27.95 -13.15 -4.27
CA LEU A 56 27.65 -11.89 -3.55
C LEU A 56 28.85 -10.93 -3.63
N ARG A 57 28.57 -9.68 -3.90
CA ARG A 57 29.47 -8.53 -3.86
C ARG A 57 28.90 -7.48 -2.90
N ALA A 58 29.13 -7.66 -1.58
CA ALA A 58 28.76 -6.69 -0.56
C ALA A 58 29.71 -5.47 -0.59
N SER A 59 29.26 -4.33 -0.04
CA SER A 59 29.97 -3.05 -0.05
C SER A 59 30.39 -2.60 -1.46
N ALA A 60 29.64 -3.01 -2.50
CA ALA A 60 30.03 -2.80 -3.90
C ALA A 60 28.83 -2.37 -4.76
N LYS A 61 29.18 -1.79 -5.92
CA LYS A 61 28.26 -1.50 -7.03
C LYS A 61 28.82 -2.16 -8.29
N PRO A 62 27.99 -2.49 -9.29
CA PRO A 62 28.48 -2.96 -10.58
C PRO A 62 29.42 -1.94 -11.22
N GLU A 63 30.55 -2.41 -11.73
CA GLU A 63 31.49 -1.66 -12.55
C GLU A 63 31.20 -1.87 -14.03
N GLU A 64 31.79 -1.06 -14.92
CA GLU A 64 31.57 -1.14 -16.38
C GLU A 64 31.82 -2.55 -16.92
N LYS A 65 32.89 -3.22 -16.47
CA LYS A 65 33.23 -4.59 -16.85
C LYS A 65 32.15 -5.59 -16.44
N ASP A 66 31.54 -5.43 -15.26
CA ASP A 66 30.46 -6.32 -14.82
C ASP A 66 29.26 -6.18 -15.75
N LEU A 67 28.93 -4.92 -16.16
CA LEU A 67 27.82 -4.61 -17.05
C LEU A 67 28.05 -5.10 -18.48
N GLU A 68 29.26 -4.98 -19.00
CA GLU A 68 29.63 -5.49 -20.33
C GLU A 68 29.51 -7.02 -20.44
N GLU A 69 29.76 -7.73 -19.34
CA GLU A 69 29.65 -9.20 -19.29
C GLU A 69 28.23 -9.72 -18.97
N ALA A 70 27.32 -8.85 -18.55
CA ALA A 70 25.97 -9.24 -18.13
C ALA A 70 25.00 -9.31 -19.31
N ASP A 71 24.02 -10.20 -19.20
CA ASP A 71 22.90 -10.32 -20.14
C ASP A 71 21.65 -9.55 -19.65
N LEU A 72 21.55 -9.26 -18.35
CA LEU A 72 20.41 -8.58 -17.70
C LEU A 72 20.84 -7.95 -16.39
N LEU A 73 20.32 -6.75 -16.09
CA LEU A 73 20.41 -6.08 -14.82
C LEU A 73 19.01 -6.00 -14.18
N VAL A 74 18.86 -6.51 -12.95
CA VAL A 74 17.62 -6.45 -12.17
C VAL A 74 17.83 -5.57 -10.95
N LEU A 75 16.95 -4.56 -10.77
CA LEU A 75 17.02 -3.64 -9.65
C LEU A 75 15.94 -3.91 -8.61
N SER A 76 16.33 -3.96 -7.34
CA SER A 76 15.38 -3.85 -6.23
C SER A 76 14.75 -2.46 -6.22
N PRO A 77 13.48 -2.29 -5.77
CA PRO A 77 12.76 -1.00 -5.83
C PRO A 77 13.48 0.15 -5.11
N ALA A 78 14.25 -0.15 -4.06
CA ALA A 78 15.02 0.86 -3.32
C ALA A 78 16.21 1.43 -4.09
N VAL A 79 16.65 0.78 -5.17
CA VAL A 79 17.79 1.22 -5.98
C VAL A 79 17.33 2.24 -7.02
N PRO A 80 17.85 3.48 -7.03
CA PRO A 80 17.48 4.50 -8.01
C PRO A 80 17.84 4.12 -9.44
N ALA A 81 16.89 4.37 -10.37
CA ALA A 81 17.03 4.06 -11.80
C ALA A 81 17.90 5.08 -12.57
N ASP A 82 18.33 6.15 -11.90
CA ASP A 82 19.18 7.24 -12.41
C ASP A 82 20.63 7.17 -11.89
N LEU A 83 20.99 6.11 -11.16
CA LEU A 83 22.38 5.90 -10.72
C LEU A 83 23.33 5.74 -11.91
N PRO A 84 24.59 6.21 -11.81
CA PRO A 84 25.56 6.19 -12.92
C PRO A 84 25.70 4.81 -13.59
N PHE A 85 25.81 3.73 -12.82
CA PHE A 85 25.94 2.38 -13.37
C PHE A 85 24.65 1.90 -14.09
N VAL A 86 23.45 2.38 -13.67
CA VAL A 86 22.18 2.06 -14.34
C VAL A 86 22.09 2.79 -15.68
N LEU A 87 22.52 4.07 -15.71
CA LEU A 87 22.57 4.84 -16.96
C LEU A 87 23.61 4.23 -17.92
N GLU A 88 24.72 3.75 -17.40
CA GLU A 88 25.75 3.06 -18.18
C GLU A 88 25.23 1.73 -18.75
N ALA A 89 24.52 0.92 -17.94
CA ALA A 89 23.87 -0.29 -18.41
C ALA A 89 22.92 -0.01 -19.60
N LYS A 90 22.11 1.04 -19.48
CA LYS A 90 21.21 1.49 -20.57
C LYS A 90 21.99 1.95 -21.79
N ARG A 91 23.13 2.67 -21.63
CA ARG A 91 24.01 3.10 -22.72
C ARG A 91 24.63 1.89 -23.48
N LEU A 92 24.97 0.85 -22.74
CA LEU A 92 25.49 -0.41 -23.30
C LEU A 92 24.40 -1.27 -23.99
N GLY A 93 23.12 -0.86 -23.89
CA GLY A 93 22.00 -1.65 -24.40
C GLY A 93 21.65 -2.87 -23.56
N LEU A 94 22.18 -2.95 -22.32
CA LEU A 94 21.85 -4.00 -21.37
C LEU A 94 20.40 -3.79 -20.89
N PRO A 95 19.50 -4.81 -20.97
CA PRO A 95 18.18 -4.73 -20.40
C PRO A 95 18.24 -4.46 -18.89
N VAL A 96 17.43 -3.48 -18.41
CA VAL A 96 17.35 -3.10 -17.01
C VAL A 96 15.91 -3.23 -16.55
N TRP A 97 15.64 -4.17 -15.66
CA TRP A 97 14.30 -4.52 -15.21
C TRP A 97 14.10 -4.34 -13.71
N SER A 98 12.86 -4.09 -13.32
CA SER A 98 12.42 -4.27 -11.94
C SER A 98 12.17 -5.75 -11.63
N GLU A 99 12.09 -6.09 -10.36
CA GLU A 99 11.69 -7.44 -9.93
C GLU A 99 10.30 -7.83 -10.46
N ILE A 100 9.38 -6.86 -10.58
CA ILE A 100 8.03 -7.08 -11.13
C ILE A 100 8.10 -7.46 -12.61
N GLU A 101 8.92 -6.75 -13.40
CA GLU A 101 9.13 -7.10 -14.80
C GLU A 101 9.69 -8.50 -14.95
N LEU A 102 10.76 -8.80 -14.21
CA LEU A 102 11.37 -10.14 -14.23
C LEU A 102 10.34 -11.22 -13.90
N ALA A 103 9.61 -11.07 -12.80
CA ALA A 103 8.65 -12.05 -12.33
C ALA A 103 7.51 -12.28 -13.32
N SER A 104 7.02 -11.21 -13.97
CA SER A 104 5.93 -11.30 -14.95
C SER A 104 6.25 -12.19 -16.16
N ARG A 105 7.54 -12.36 -16.46
CA ARG A 105 8.00 -13.22 -17.58
C ARG A 105 7.88 -14.72 -17.28
N PHE A 106 7.61 -15.10 -16.02
CA PHE A 106 7.60 -16.49 -15.56
C PHE A 106 6.23 -16.96 -15.04
N THR A 107 5.18 -16.21 -15.30
CA THR A 107 3.81 -16.60 -14.96
C THR A 107 2.85 -16.36 -16.13
N LYS A 108 1.77 -17.16 -16.19
CA LYS A 108 0.59 -16.92 -17.03
C LYS A 108 -0.64 -16.58 -16.18
N ALA A 109 -0.47 -16.52 -14.86
CA ALA A 109 -1.54 -16.10 -13.97
C ALA A 109 -2.07 -14.71 -14.36
N LYS A 110 -3.38 -14.52 -14.25
CA LYS A 110 -4.04 -13.28 -14.61
C LYS A 110 -3.71 -12.20 -13.58
N MET A 111 -2.96 -11.18 -13.98
CA MET A 111 -2.50 -10.13 -13.08
C MET A 111 -3.52 -9.00 -12.94
N ILE A 112 -3.74 -8.56 -11.70
CA ILE A 112 -4.49 -7.34 -11.35
C ILE A 112 -3.51 -6.39 -10.66
N GLY A 113 -3.17 -5.27 -11.32
CA GLY A 113 -2.14 -4.33 -10.83
C GLY A 113 -2.75 -3.10 -10.19
N ILE A 114 -2.46 -2.82 -8.91
CA ILE A 114 -3.05 -1.71 -8.16
C ILE A 114 -1.95 -0.75 -7.70
N THR A 115 -2.08 0.52 -8.08
CA THR A 115 -1.18 1.61 -7.70
C THR A 115 -1.95 2.86 -7.28
N GLY A 116 -1.24 3.91 -6.90
CA GLY A 116 -1.75 5.18 -6.43
C GLY A 116 -0.85 5.74 -5.33
N THR A 117 -1.11 6.93 -4.84
CA THR A 117 -0.39 7.45 -3.67
C THR A 117 -0.92 6.80 -2.39
N ASN A 118 -2.22 6.82 -2.18
CA ASN A 118 -2.89 6.30 -0.99
C ASN A 118 -3.89 5.18 -1.35
N GLY A 119 -4.24 4.33 -0.36
CA GLY A 119 -5.26 3.28 -0.52
C GLY A 119 -4.76 1.95 -1.12
N LYS A 120 -3.57 1.89 -1.70
CA LYS A 120 -3.01 0.69 -2.36
C LYS A 120 -3.19 -0.59 -1.55
N THR A 121 -2.65 -0.62 -0.34
CA THR A 121 -2.66 -1.82 0.51
C THR A 121 -4.08 -2.31 0.81
N THR A 122 -4.98 -1.39 1.16
CA THR A 122 -6.38 -1.74 1.46
C THR A 122 -7.09 -2.30 0.22
N THR A 123 -6.96 -1.62 -0.91
CA THR A 123 -7.58 -2.05 -2.17
C THR A 123 -6.99 -3.38 -2.64
N THR A 124 -5.67 -3.55 -2.62
CA THR A 124 -5.00 -4.79 -3.03
C THR A 124 -5.40 -5.97 -2.14
N SER A 125 -5.44 -5.75 -0.83
CA SER A 125 -5.86 -6.80 0.11
C SER A 125 -7.34 -7.17 -0.09
N LEU A 126 -8.23 -6.20 -0.27
CA LEU A 126 -9.64 -6.44 -0.52
C LEU A 126 -9.88 -7.18 -1.84
N VAL A 127 -9.23 -6.75 -2.94
CA VAL A 127 -9.27 -7.46 -4.22
C VAL A 127 -8.74 -8.89 -4.06
N GLY A 128 -7.62 -9.07 -3.37
CA GLY A 128 -7.04 -10.37 -3.12
C GLY A 128 -7.98 -11.31 -2.37
N GLU A 129 -8.65 -10.83 -1.31
CA GLU A 129 -9.63 -11.64 -0.58
C GLU A 129 -10.87 -11.99 -1.41
N ILE A 130 -11.35 -11.06 -2.24
CA ILE A 130 -12.44 -11.35 -3.19
C ILE A 130 -12.01 -12.39 -4.23
N MET A 131 -10.82 -12.23 -4.81
CA MET A 131 -10.32 -13.14 -5.85
C MET A 131 -10.01 -14.55 -5.31
N LYS A 132 -9.64 -14.69 -4.02
CA LYS A 132 -9.56 -15.99 -3.34
C LYS A 132 -10.90 -16.70 -3.21
N LYS A 133 -12.02 -15.96 -3.16
CA LYS A 133 -13.37 -16.57 -3.21
C LYS A 133 -13.72 -17.05 -4.62
N VAL A 134 -13.18 -16.41 -5.66
CA VAL A 134 -13.34 -16.83 -7.06
C VAL A 134 -12.49 -18.08 -7.34
N ASP A 135 -11.24 -18.06 -6.91
CA ASP A 135 -10.30 -19.16 -7.00
C ASP A 135 -9.36 -19.13 -5.78
N HIS A 136 -9.48 -20.16 -4.94
CA HIS A 136 -8.74 -20.28 -3.67
C HIS A 136 -7.22 -20.33 -3.81
N GLN A 137 -6.70 -20.59 -5.02
CA GLN A 137 -5.28 -20.58 -5.35
C GLN A 137 -4.77 -19.20 -5.78
N SER A 138 -5.67 -18.21 -5.88
CA SER A 138 -5.28 -16.81 -6.17
C SER A 138 -4.41 -16.24 -5.05
N MET A 139 -3.41 -15.45 -5.43
CA MET A 139 -2.41 -14.92 -4.50
C MET A 139 -2.33 -13.40 -4.56
N THR A 140 -1.84 -12.81 -3.47
CA THR A 140 -1.58 -11.37 -3.35
C THR A 140 -0.10 -11.15 -3.08
N ALA A 141 0.52 -10.22 -3.83
CA ALA A 141 1.96 -10.01 -3.79
C ALA A 141 2.37 -8.57 -4.16
N GLY A 142 3.65 -8.33 -4.33
CA GLY A 142 4.24 -7.08 -4.81
C GLY A 142 4.85 -6.25 -3.69
N ASN A 143 4.43 -4.99 -3.57
CA ASN A 143 4.93 -4.08 -2.53
C ASN A 143 4.36 -4.38 -1.13
N ILE A 144 3.53 -5.39 -1.01
CA ILE A 144 3.00 -5.94 0.25
C ILE A 144 3.20 -7.46 0.32
N GLY A 145 3.25 -7.99 1.54
CA GLY A 145 3.30 -9.43 1.76
C GLY A 145 4.55 -10.07 1.14
N ILE A 146 4.38 -11.02 0.25
CA ILE A 146 5.41 -11.79 -0.44
C ILE A 146 5.84 -11.07 -1.73
N SER A 147 7.10 -11.18 -2.16
CA SER A 147 7.54 -10.61 -3.45
C SER A 147 6.85 -11.31 -4.62
N MET A 148 6.70 -10.60 -5.74
CA MET A 148 6.12 -11.22 -6.94
C MET A 148 7.02 -12.34 -7.46
N ALA A 149 8.34 -12.16 -7.42
CA ALA A 149 9.31 -13.17 -7.87
C ALA A 149 9.24 -14.48 -7.07
N GLU A 150 8.90 -14.42 -5.79
CA GLU A 150 8.63 -15.62 -4.98
C GLU A 150 7.27 -16.22 -5.33
N THR A 151 6.24 -15.39 -5.47
CA THR A 151 4.85 -15.83 -5.68
C THR A 151 4.65 -16.52 -7.02
N VAL A 152 5.28 -16.06 -8.10
CA VAL A 152 5.12 -16.66 -9.44
C VAL A 152 5.66 -18.08 -9.56
N GLN A 153 6.43 -18.54 -8.57
CA GLN A 153 6.95 -19.90 -8.54
C GLN A 153 5.91 -20.91 -8.02
N THR A 154 4.80 -20.44 -7.45
CA THR A 154 3.79 -21.29 -6.82
C THR A 154 2.36 -21.03 -7.30
N VAL A 155 2.08 -19.81 -7.80
CA VAL A 155 0.74 -19.48 -8.29
C VAL A 155 0.45 -20.27 -9.59
N PRO A 156 -0.72 -20.93 -9.70
CA PRO A 156 -1.09 -21.63 -10.92
C PRO A 156 -1.39 -20.68 -12.08
N ASP A 157 -1.12 -21.12 -13.30
CA ASP A 157 -1.33 -20.35 -14.55
C ASP A 157 -2.79 -19.86 -14.76
N HIS A 158 -3.77 -20.57 -14.23
CA HIS A 158 -5.20 -20.23 -14.36
C HIS A 158 -5.71 -19.28 -13.30
N SER A 159 -4.95 -19.09 -12.22
CA SER A 159 -5.33 -18.30 -11.05
C SER A 159 -5.09 -16.80 -11.25
N PHE A 160 -5.48 -16.01 -10.25
CA PHE A 160 -5.26 -14.56 -10.24
C PHE A 160 -4.09 -14.18 -9.34
N LEU A 161 -3.37 -13.17 -9.77
CA LEU A 161 -2.29 -12.57 -9.01
C LEU A 161 -2.59 -11.08 -8.81
N THR A 162 -3.01 -10.73 -7.60
CA THR A 162 -3.30 -9.34 -7.22
C THR A 162 -2.04 -8.67 -6.70
N LEU A 163 -1.64 -7.56 -7.31
CA LEU A 163 -0.36 -6.92 -7.10
C LEU A 163 -0.50 -5.50 -6.57
N GLU A 164 0.09 -5.23 -5.40
CA GLU A 164 0.38 -3.85 -5.01
C GLU A 164 1.63 -3.37 -5.73
N LEU A 165 1.55 -2.25 -6.43
CA LEU A 165 2.63 -1.72 -7.24
C LEU A 165 3.03 -0.31 -6.78
N SER A 166 4.31 -0.14 -6.42
CA SER A 166 4.91 1.17 -6.18
C SER A 166 5.33 1.83 -7.48
N SER A 167 5.52 3.16 -7.47
CA SER A 167 6.09 3.88 -8.61
C SER A 167 7.49 3.37 -8.97
N PHE A 168 8.29 3.01 -7.96
CA PHE A 168 9.66 2.50 -8.16
C PHE A 168 9.69 1.16 -8.90
N GLN A 169 8.74 0.27 -8.63
CA GLN A 169 8.61 -1.00 -9.35
C GLN A 169 8.18 -0.78 -10.80
N LEU A 170 7.33 0.21 -11.04
CA LEU A 170 6.82 0.54 -12.38
C LEU A 170 7.83 1.31 -13.24
N GLU A 171 8.85 1.98 -12.68
CA GLU A 171 9.88 2.70 -13.45
C GLU A 171 10.62 1.83 -14.47
N LEU A 172 10.76 0.53 -14.21
CA LEU A 172 11.60 -0.38 -14.97
C LEU A 172 10.83 -1.62 -15.46
N ILE A 173 9.56 -1.45 -15.79
CA ILE A 173 8.79 -2.44 -16.55
C ILE A 173 9.09 -2.29 -18.05
N ASP A 174 8.87 -3.35 -18.82
CA ASP A 174 9.03 -3.42 -20.26
C ASP A 174 7.80 -4.09 -20.92
N GLN A 175 7.46 -5.30 -20.52
CA GLN A 175 6.29 -6.03 -21.03
C GLN A 175 5.32 -6.45 -19.92
N PHE A 176 5.49 -5.98 -18.72
CA PHE A 176 4.54 -6.21 -17.62
C PHE A 176 3.12 -5.83 -18.08
N HIS A 177 2.18 -6.78 -18.00
CA HIS A 177 0.87 -6.67 -18.64
C HIS A 177 -0.23 -7.20 -17.71
N PRO A 178 -0.84 -6.39 -16.84
CA PRO A 178 -2.00 -6.79 -16.06
C PRO A 178 -3.27 -6.74 -16.92
N ILE A 179 -4.18 -7.74 -16.78
CA ILE A 179 -5.49 -7.74 -17.47
C ILE A 179 -6.43 -6.66 -16.92
N VAL A 180 -6.25 -6.30 -15.64
CA VAL A 180 -6.92 -5.17 -14.99
C VAL A 180 -5.89 -4.38 -14.22
N SER A 181 -5.88 -3.07 -14.38
CA SER A 181 -5.09 -2.16 -13.56
C SER A 181 -5.96 -1.13 -12.85
N ALA A 182 -5.47 -0.59 -11.73
CA ALA A 182 -6.13 0.51 -11.04
C ALA A 182 -5.14 1.58 -10.58
N ILE A 183 -5.52 2.86 -10.74
CA ILE A 183 -4.84 4.00 -10.13
C ILE A 183 -5.83 4.72 -9.22
N LEU A 184 -5.53 4.76 -7.93
CA LEU A 184 -6.46 5.22 -6.92
C LEU A 184 -6.50 6.74 -6.75
N ASN A 185 -5.34 7.38 -6.79
CA ASN A 185 -5.19 8.82 -6.62
C ASN A 185 -3.74 9.25 -6.83
N PHE A 186 -3.55 10.57 -7.00
CA PHE A 186 -2.24 11.22 -7.06
C PHE A 186 -2.16 12.38 -6.07
N THR A 187 -1.24 12.30 -5.13
CA THR A 187 -0.78 13.42 -4.31
C THR A 187 0.75 13.43 -4.31
N PRO A 188 1.42 14.59 -4.16
CA PRO A 188 2.88 14.67 -4.15
C PRO A 188 3.48 13.71 -3.11
N ASP A 189 4.35 12.82 -3.57
CA ASP A 189 5.07 11.87 -2.73
C ASP A 189 6.37 11.45 -3.43
N HIS A 190 7.36 11.02 -2.66
CA HIS A 190 8.64 10.51 -3.19
C HIS A 190 9.37 11.44 -4.18
N LEU A 191 9.23 12.79 -4.04
CA LEU A 191 9.86 13.77 -4.91
C LEU A 191 11.39 13.79 -4.81
N ASN A 192 11.95 13.31 -3.69
CA ASN A 192 13.38 13.06 -3.55
C ASN A 192 13.91 11.96 -4.49
N ARG A 193 13.03 11.10 -5.02
CA ARG A 193 13.36 10.04 -5.97
C ARG A 193 12.98 10.40 -7.41
N HIS A 194 11.75 10.89 -7.61
CA HIS A 194 11.22 11.20 -8.96
C HIS A 194 11.57 12.61 -9.44
N HIS A 195 12.10 13.47 -8.56
CA HIS A 195 12.50 14.86 -8.81
C HIS A 195 11.33 15.81 -9.10
N THR A 196 10.32 15.39 -9.87
CA THR A 196 9.11 16.16 -10.16
C THR A 196 7.84 15.34 -9.89
N PHE A 197 6.74 16.03 -9.67
CA PHE A 197 5.45 15.38 -9.49
C PHE A 197 4.97 14.71 -10.79
N GLU A 198 5.24 15.33 -11.93
CA GLU A 198 4.93 14.80 -13.26
C GLU A 198 5.64 13.46 -13.51
N ALA A 199 6.93 13.36 -13.18
CA ALA A 199 7.68 12.10 -13.29
C ALA A 199 7.11 11.00 -12.40
N TYR A 200 6.67 11.36 -11.18
CA TYR A 200 5.98 10.42 -10.28
C TYR A 200 4.64 9.93 -10.87
N VAL A 201 3.84 10.83 -11.44
CA VAL A 201 2.58 10.49 -12.12
C VAL A 201 2.84 9.56 -13.30
N GLU A 202 3.80 9.90 -14.17
CA GLU A 202 4.13 9.08 -15.34
C GLU A 202 4.64 7.69 -14.94
N ALA A 203 5.48 7.58 -13.90
CA ALA A 203 5.94 6.30 -13.41
C ALA A 203 4.77 5.39 -12.99
N LYS A 204 3.73 5.92 -12.33
CA LYS A 204 2.54 5.12 -11.97
C LYS A 204 1.66 4.80 -13.16
N CYS A 205 1.53 5.71 -14.11
CA CYS A 205 0.75 5.51 -15.34
C CYS A 205 1.30 4.37 -16.20
N ARG A 206 2.55 3.98 -16.02
CA ARG A 206 3.12 2.81 -16.70
C ARG A 206 2.39 1.50 -16.39
N VAL A 207 1.62 1.42 -15.30
CA VAL A 207 0.83 0.23 -14.94
C VAL A 207 -0.09 -0.25 -16.08
N TYR A 208 -0.55 0.66 -16.95
CA TYR A 208 -1.39 0.35 -18.10
C TYR A 208 -0.70 0.51 -19.46
N GLU A 209 0.63 0.72 -19.51
CA GLU A 209 1.31 1.05 -20.78
C GLU A 209 1.22 -0.06 -21.82
N ASN A 210 1.24 -1.33 -21.38
CA ASN A 210 1.16 -2.51 -22.24
C ASN A 210 -0.28 -3.08 -22.35
N GLN A 211 -1.27 -2.47 -21.71
CA GLN A 211 -2.67 -2.88 -21.82
C GLN A 211 -3.24 -2.59 -23.22
N THR A 212 -4.12 -3.47 -23.66
CA THR A 212 -4.79 -3.46 -24.96
C THR A 212 -6.30 -3.30 -24.79
N LYS A 213 -7.06 -3.30 -25.87
CA LYS A 213 -8.54 -3.24 -25.85
C LYS A 213 -9.23 -4.39 -25.12
N GLU A 214 -8.52 -5.49 -24.88
CA GLU A 214 -9.01 -6.65 -24.12
C GLU A 214 -8.91 -6.44 -22.60
N ASP A 215 -8.14 -5.43 -22.17
CA ASP A 215 -7.82 -5.16 -20.80
C ASP A 215 -8.65 -3.97 -20.25
N THR A 216 -8.60 -3.77 -18.93
CA THR A 216 -9.34 -2.68 -18.29
C THR A 216 -8.47 -1.90 -17.31
N VAL A 217 -8.59 -0.57 -17.34
CA VAL A 217 -8.03 0.31 -16.31
C VAL A 217 -9.12 0.97 -15.49
N ILE A 218 -8.99 0.93 -14.17
CA ILE A 218 -9.91 1.50 -13.19
C ILE A 218 -9.29 2.78 -12.64
N LEU A 219 -9.97 3.93 -12.79
CA LEU A 219 -9.44 5.23 -12.45
C LEU A 219 -10.41 6.04 -11.59
N ASN A 220 -9.87 6.80 -10.64
CA ASN A 220 -10.64 7.69 -9.78
C ASN A 220 -11.08 8.94 -10.53
N TYR A 221 -12.37 9.12 -10.75
CA TYR A 221 -12.93 10.30 -11.41
C TYR A 221 -12.89 11.55 -10.52
N ASP A 222 -12.88 11.38 -9.22
CA ASP A 222 -12.80 12.47 -8.24
C ASP A 222 -11.39 13.06 -8.12
N ASP A 223 -10.37 12.32 -8.58
CA ASP A 223 -9.00 12.78 -8.71
C ASP A 223 -8.79 13.42 -10.10
N ALA A 224 -8.39 14.68 -10.12
CA ALA A 224 -8.28 15.45 -11.35
C ALA A 224 -7.28 14.86 -12.35
N ILE A 225 -6.16 14.31 -11.86
CA ILE A 225 -5.11 13.72 -12.70
C ILE A 225 -5.56 12.36 -13.23
N CYS A 226 -6.13 11.50 -12.39
CA CYS A 226 -6.70 10.22 -12.83
C CYS A 226 -7.77 10.44 -13.91
N ARG A 227 -8.65 11.42 -13.70
CA ARG A 227 -9.70 11.78 -14.67
C ARG A 227 -9.11 12.26 -16.00
N GLU A 228 -8.14 13.18 -15.97
CA GLU A 228 -7.46 13.67 -17.18
C GLU A 228 -6.79 12.54 -17.95
N LYS A 229 -5.97 11.72 -17.26
CA LYS A 229 -5.28 10.57 -17.86
C LYS A 229 -6.26 9.57 -18.46
N GLY A 230 -7.36 9.27 -17.77
CA GLY A 230 -8.40 8.36 -18.27
C GLY A 230 -9.12 8.90 -19.50
N LEU A 231 -9.47 10.20 -19.53
CA LEU A 231 -10.11 10.82 -20.70
C LEU A 231 -9.17 10.88 -21.91
N LEU A 232 -7.86 11.01 -21.69
CA LEU A 232 -6.87 10.91 -22.77
C LEU A 232 -6.71 9.46 -23.25
N LEU A 233 -6.65 8.50 -22.32
CA LEU A 233 -6.48 7.09 -22.62
C LEU A 233 -7.67 6.50 -23.38
N SER A 234 -8.91 6.92 -23.04
CA SER A 234 -10.13 6.47 -23.75
C SER A 234 -10.20 6.87 -25.24
N LYS A 235 -9.33 7.80 -25.68
CA LYS A 235 -9.21 8.19 -27.08
C LYS A 235 -8.22 7.35 -27.89
N ARG A 236 -7.46 6.44 -27.23
CA ARG A 236 -6.51 5.55 -27.92
C ARG A 236 -7.27 4.43 -28.61
N GLU A 237 -7.10 4.27 -29.91
CA GLU A 237 -7.81 3.28 -30.75
C GLU A 237 -7.63 1.82 -30.25
N ASN A 238 -6.44 1.47 -29.75
CA ASN A 238 -6.12 0.14 -29.21
C ASN A 238 -5.79 0.18 -27.71
N GLY A 239 -6.24 1.21 -27.00
CA GLY A 239 -6.03 1.32 -25.55
C GLY A 239 -7.00 0.45 -24.75
N PRO A 240 -6.74 0.25 -23.45
CA PRO A 240 -7.63 -0.51 -22.57
C PRO A 240 -9.00 0.17 -22.42
N ARG A 241 -10.00 -0.62 -22.02
CA ARG A 241 -11.27 -0.07 -21.55
C ARG A 241 -11.02 0.79 -20.31
N VAL A 242 -11.43 2.05 -20.33
CA VAL A 242 -11.36 2.95 -19.19
C VAL A 242 -12.68 2.88 -18.41
N VAL A 243 -12.59 2.57 -17.13
CA VAL A 243 -13.70 2.53 -16.20
C VAL A 243 -13.39 3.48 -15.04
N PHE A 244 -14.30 4.41 -14.79
CA PHE A 244 -14.14 5.34 -13.70
C PHE A 244 -14.90 4.91 -12.46
N PHE A 245 -14.37 5.24 -11.28
CA PHE A 245 -15.15 5.23 -10.04
C PHE A 245 -15.23 6.64 -9.44
N SER A 246 -16.38 6.97 -8.83
CA SER A 246 -16.59 8.25 -8.17
C SER A 246 -17.48 8.11 -6.95
N ARG A 247 -17.10 8.77 -5.87
CA ARG A 247 -17.92 8.91 -4.69
C ARG A 247 -18.89 10.10 -4.78
N LYS A 248 -18.61 11.05 -5.66
CA LYS A 248 -19.29 12.35 -5.73
C LYS A 248 -20.40 12.40 -6.77
N GLU A 249 -20.26 11.67 -7.85
CA GLU A 249 -21.19 11.73 -8.98
C GLU A 249 -21.24 10.40 -9.76
N LYS A 250 -22.36 10.19 -10.46
CA LYS A 250 -22.48 9.07 -11.39
C LYS A 250 -21.53 9.23 -12.56
N THR A 251 -20.67 8.24 -12.79
CA THR A 251 -19.75 8.21 -13.92
C THR A 251 -20.36 7.50 -15.13
N PRO A 252 -20.03 7.90 -16.37
CA PRO A 252 -20.37 7.11 -17.55
C PRO A 252 -19.72 5.74 -17.50
N SER A 253 -20.49 4.65 -17.59
CA SER A 253 -19.99 3.26 -17.63
C SER A 253 -18.95 2.97 -16.54
N GLY A 254 -19.34 3.17 -15.28
CA GLY A 254 -18.40 3.06 -14.17
C GLY A 254 -19.04 2.60 -12.86
N ILE A 255 -18.37 2.94 -11.78
CA ILE A 255 -18.78 2.62 -10.41
C ILE A 255 -19.02 3.94 -9.67
N TRP A 256 -20.11 4.06 -8.93
CA TRP A 256 -20.40 5.27 -8.17
C TRP A 256 -21.11 4.98 -6.86
N LEU A 257 -21.08 5.94 -5.96
CA LEU A 257 -21.85 5.93 -4.72
C LEU A 257 -23.13 6.74 -4.91
N GLU A 258 -24.28 6.14 -4.62
CA GLU A 258 -25.60 6.79 -4.68
C GLU A 258 -26.49 6.25 -3.58
N ASP A 259 -27.07 7.14 -2.77
CA ASP A 259 -27.96 6.80 -1.64
C ASP A 259 -27.39 5.74 -0.68
N GLY A 260 -26.08 5.82 -0.40
CA GLY A 260 -25.38 4.85 0.46
C GLY A 260 -25.05 3.52 -0.22
N PHE A 261 -25.40 3.32 -1.48
CA PHE A 261 -25.08 2.11 -2.25
C PHE A 261 -23.91 2.32 -3.21
N ILE A 262 -22.97 1.42 -3.20
CA ILE A 262 -22.02 1.27 -4.31
C ILE A 262 -22.77 0.61 -5.46
N LYS A 263 -22.84 1.30 -6.59
CA LYS A 263 -23.45 0.84 -7.82
C LYS A 263 -22.41 0.70 -8.93
N ALA A 264 -22.64 -0.20 -9.87
CA ALA A 264 -21.79 -0.37 -11.03
C ALA A 264 -22.63 -0.48 -12.30
N GLU A 265 -22.19 0.11 -13.39
CA GLU A 265 -22.74 -0.11 -14.72
C GLU A 265 -21.80 -1.03 -15.51
N LYS A 266 -22.32 -2.17 -15.94
CA LYS A 266 -21.60 -3.11 -16.79
C LYS A 266 -22.52 -3.63 -17.89
N ASP A 267 -22.05 -3.55 -19.13
CA ASP A 267 -22.77 -4.05 -20.31
C ASP A 267 -24.22 -3.50 -20.44
N GLY A 268 -24.41 -2.21 -20.06
CA GLY A 268 -25.69 -1.52 -20.10
C GLY A 268 -26.64 -1.85 -18.93
N GLN A 269 -26.21 -2.63 -17.95
CA GLN A 269 -26.99 -2.96 -16.75
C GLN A 269 -26.41 -2.24 -15.53
N ILE A 270 -27.30 -1.68 -14.72
CA ILE A 270 -26.94 -1.11 -13.41
C ILE A 270 -27.09 -2.21 -12.37
N LEU A 271 -26.03 -2.43 -11.61
CA LEU A 271 -25.92 -3.41 -10.54
C LEU A 271 -25.83 -2.67 -9.20
N ASP A 272 -26.70 -2.99 -8.25
CA ASP A 272 -26.54 -2.58 -6.86
C ASP A 272 -25.58 -3.57 -6.19
N ILE A 273 -24.40 -3.08 -5.84
CA ILE A 273 -23.32 -3.94 -5.30
C ILE A 273 -23.52 -4.14 -3.80
N ILE A 274 -23.47 -3.08 -2.99
CA ILE A 274 -23.56 -3.16 -1.53
C ILE A 274 -23.95 -1.80 -0.94
N ASN A 275 -24.67 -1.81 0.19
CA ASN A 275 -24.75 -0.62 1.02
C ASN A 275 -23.46 -0.47 1.82
N VAL A 276 -22.90 0.74 1.87
CA VAL A 276 -21.61 0.99 2.56
C VAL A 276 -21.65 0.70 4.06
N ASP A 277 -22.84 0.74 4.67
CA ASP A 277 -23.02 0.42 6.09
C ASP A 277 -22.92 -1.10 6.38
N GLU A 278 -22.98 -1.95 5.36
CA GLU A 278 -22.75 -3.39 5.49
C GLU A 278 -21.25 -3.75 5.53
N MET A 279 -20.38 -2.80 5.13
CA MET A 279 -18.93 -3.02 5.13
C MET A 279 -18.34 -2.83 6.53
N LYS A 280 -17.34 -3.65 6.88
CA LYS A 280 -16.58 -3.49 8.14
C LYS A 280 -15.57 -2.35 8.06
N ILE A 281 -15.07 -2.03 6.87
CA ILE A 281 -14.23 -0.85 6.62
C ILE A 281 -15.12 0.35 6.34
N PHE A 282 -14.81 1.50 6.91
CA PHE A 282 -15.66 2.68 6.88
C PHE A 282 -14.87 3.95 6.56
N GLY A 283 -15.59 5.01 6.26
CA GLY A 283 -15.05 6.33 5.92
C GLY A 283 -14.85 6.54 4.41
N PRO A 284 -14.85 7.81 3.96
CA PRO A 284 -14.86 8.18 2.55
C PRO A 284 -13.75 7.53 1.73
N HIS A 285 -12.54 7.43 2.28
CA HIS A 285 -11.40 6.80 1.61
C HIS A 285 -11.57 5.28 1.46
N ASN A 286 -12.29 4.61 2.36
CA ASN A 286 -12.58 3.18 2.24
C ASN A 286 -13.75 2.91 1.30
N GLU A 287 -14.67 3.84 1.14
CA GLU A 287 -15.70 3.80 0.09
C GLU A 287 -15.03 3.86 -1.28
N GLU A 288 -14.04 4.76 -1.49
CA GLU A 288 -13.23 4.84 -2.71
C GLU A 288 -12.43 3.56 -2.95
N ASN A 289 -11.76 3.03 -1.91
CA ASN A 289 -11.02 1.77 -1.99
C ASN A 289 -11.94 0.59 -2.38
N ALA A 290 -13.14 0.53 -1.80
CA ALA A 290 -14.15 -0.49 -2.11
C ALA A 290 -14.65 -0.36 -3.56
N MET A 291 -14.94 0.85 -4.03
CA MET A 291 -15.36 1.06 -5.43
C MET A 291 -14.26 0.67 -6.43
N ALA A 292 -13.00 1.00 -6.15
CA ALA A 292 -11.87 0.55 -6.97
C ALA A 292 -11.75 -0.98 -6.97
N ALA A 293 -11.93 -1.63 -5.81
CA ALA A 293 -11.90 -3.08 -5.70
C ALA A 293 -13.07 -3.74 -6.45
N VAL A 294 -14.28 -3.17 -6.38
CA VAL A 294 -15.43 -3.60 -7.19
C VAL A 294 -15.08 -3.58 -8.67
N GLY A 295 -14.51 -2.47 -9.16
CA GLY A 295 -14.08 -2.35 -10.54
C GLY A 295 -13.05 -3.42 -10.92
N CYS A 296 -11.99 -3.57 -10.12
CA CYS A 296 -10.97 -4.59 -10.36
C CYS A 296 -11.55 -6.00 -10.47
N CYS A 297 -12.37 -6.41 -9.50
CA CYS A 297 -12.93 -7.77 -9.46
C CYS A 297 -13.97 -7.99 -10.55
N LEU A 298 -14.86 -7.02 -10.78
CA LEU A 298 -15.93 -7.13 -11.78
C LEU A 298 -15.36 -7.28 -13.19
N TYR A 299 -14.32 -6.52 -13.54
CA TYR A 299 -13.68 -6.57 -14.85
C TYR A 299 -12.62 -7.69 -14.96
N ALA A 300 -12.15 -8.25 -13.85
CA ALA A 300 -11.41 -9.51 -13.84
C ALA A 300 -12.33 -10.74 -14.03
N GLY A 301 -13.66 -10.55 -14.02
CA GLY A 301 -14.65 -11.60 -14.27
C GLY A 301 -15.21 -12.27 -13.01
N ALA A 302 -15.04 -11.66 -11.84
CA ALA A 302 -15.65 -12.17 -10.61
C ALA A 302 -17.18 -12.08 -10.66
N ASP A 303 -17.85 -13.11 -10.14
CA ASP A 303 -19.31 -13.07 -9.90
C ASP A 303 -19.63 -12.04 -8.80
N ILE A 304 -20.70 -11.29 -8.98
CA ILE A 304 -21.14 -10.24 -8.05
C ILE A 304 -21.28 -10.76 -6.60
N ARG A 305 -21.69 -12.02 -6.43
CA ARG A 305 -21.83 -12.65 -5.11
C ARG A 305 -20.54 -12.69 -4.34
N TYR A 306 -19.42 -13.04 -4.98
CA TYR A 306 -18.10 -13.05 -4.34
C TYR A 306 -17.60 -11.64 -4.01
N ILE A 307 -17.97 -10.65 -4.86
CA ILE A 307 -17.67 -9.24 -4.58
C ILE A 307 -18.43 -8.78 -3.33
N GLN A 308 -19.74 -9.03 -3.27
CA GLN A 308 -20.57 -8.67 -2.13
C GLN A 308 -20.12 -9.33 -0.82
N GLU A 309 -19.84 -10.65 -0.86
CA GLU A 309 -19.32 -11.38 0.31
C GLU A 309 -17.99 -10.83 0.78
N GLY A 310 -17.04 -10.61 -0.15
CA GLY A 310 -15.74 -10.07 0.19
C GLY A 310 -15.82 -8.69 0.83
N LEU A 311 -16.66 -7.79 0.30
CA LEU A 311 -16.89 -6.46 0.86
C LEU A 311 -17.48 -6.51 2.28
N ARG A 312 -18.43 -7.43 2.56
CA ARG A 312 -19.02 -7.60 3.90
C ARG A 312 -18.03 -8.20 4.90
N GLU A 313 -17.22 -9.15 4.47
CA GLU A 313 -16.37 -9.93 5.34
C GLU A 313 -15.00 -9.30 5.60
N PHE A 314 -14.52 -8.48 4.69
CA PHE A 314 -13.17 -7.90 4.77
C PHE A 314 -12.99 -7.08 6.06
N PRO A 315 -12.10 -7.51 6.96
CA PRO A 315 -11.95 -6.87 8.26
C PRO A 315 -11.12 -5.57 8.22
N GLY A 316 -10.63 -5.19 7.04
CA GLY A 316 -9.62 -4.16 6.87
C GLY A 316 -8.19 -4.72 6.91
N VAL A 317 -7.22 -3.81 6.86
CA VAL A 317 -5.80 -4.12 6.95
C VAL A 317 -5.34 -3.85 8.39
N ALA A 318 -4.58 -4.78 8.95
CA ALA A 318 -3.99 -4.59 10.27
C ALA A 318 -3.26 -3.22 10.38
N HIS A 319 -3.38 -2.58 11.51
CA HIS A 319 -2.79 -1.27 11.82
C HIS A 319 -3.28 -0.09 10.95
N ARG A 320 -4.37 -0.23 10.21
CA ARG A 320 -4.97 0.85 9.41
C ARG A 320 -6.47 0.98 9.77
N ILE A 321 -6.77 1.90 10.69
CA ILE A 321 -8.11 2.11 11.27
C ILE A 321 -8.75 0.75 11.64
N GLU A 322 -7.91 -0.15 12.12
CA GLU A 322 -8.29 -1.52 12.48
C GLU A 322 -9.20 -1.48 13.71
N PRO A 323 -10.45 -1.98 13.64
CA PRO A 323 -11.30 -2.10 14.81
C PRO A 323 -10.71 -3.15 15.77
N VAL A 324 -10.35 -2.75 16.99
CA VAL A 324 -9.77 -3.65 17.98
C VAL A 324 -10.83 -4.23 18.92
N GLY A 325 -11.81 -3.41 19.29
CA GLY A 325 -12.91 -3.83 20.14
C GLY A 325 -13.73 -2.68 20.72
N VAL A 326 -14.75 -3.04 21.47
CA VAL A 326 -15.56 -2.10 22.25
C VAL A 326 -15.43 -2.47 23.73
N ILE A 327 -15.15 -1.48 24.59
CA ILE A 327 -15.02 -1.61 26.04
C ILE A 327 -15.86 -0.49 26.67
N ASP A 328 -16.78 -0.82 27.54
CA ASP A 328 -17.64 0.13 28.26
C ASP A 328 -18.35 1.15 27.33
N GLY A 329 -18.74 0.70 26.12
CA GLY A 329 -19.38 1.54 25.09
C GLY A 329 -18.41 2.44 24.31
N VAL A 330 -17.11 2.32 24.50
CA VAL A 330 -16.05 3.04 23.78
C VAL A 330 -15.43 2.13 22.71
N SER A 331 -15.34 2.61 21.47
CA SER A 331 -14.75 1.87 20.35
C SER A 331 -13.25 2.17 20.25
N TYR A 332 -12.41 1.14 20.10
CA TYR A 332 -10.95 1.25 19.98
C TYR A 332 -10.48 0.93 18.56
N TYR A 333 -9.69 1.84 17.99
CA TYR A 333 -9.16 1.72 16.63
C TYR A 333 -7.64 1.83 16.60
N ASN A 334 -6.99 0.90 15.90
CA ASN A 334 -5.56 0.85 15.68
C ASN A 334 -5.23 1.39 14.27
N ASP A 335 -4.67 2.59 14.21
CA ASP A 335 -4.16 3.21 13.00
C ASP A 335 -2.65 3.50 13.12
N SER A 336 -1.92 2.56 13.73
CA SER A 336 -0.47 2.69 13.95
C SER A 336 0.32 2.92 12.67
N LYS A 337 -0.21 2.55 11.50
CA LYS A 337 0.38 2.79 10.18
C LYS A 337 0.31 4.26 9.74
N ALA A 338 -0.43 5.12 10.43
CA ALA A 338 -0.44 6.56 10.22
C ALA A 338 0.87 7.18 10.75
N THR A 339 1.95 7.02 10.00
CA THR A 339 3.31 7.47 10.35
C THR A 339 3.65 8.86 9.82
N ASN A 340 2.65 9.60 9.36
CA ASN A 340 2.71 11.00 8.92
C ASN A 340 1.37 11.71 9.14
N PRO A 341 1.33 13.07 9.15
CA PRO A 341 0.11 13.84 9.38
C PRO A 341 -1.00 13.58 8.37
N ASP A 342 -0.71 13.44 7.07
CA ASP A 342 -1.73 13.18 6.03
C ASP A 342 -2.51 11.88 6.30
N ALA A 343 -1.82 10.83 6.73
CA ALA A 343 -2.48 9.58 7.11
C ALA A 343 -3.33 9.75 8.37
N ALA A 344 -2.82 10.47 9.38
CA ALA A 344 -3.53 10.70 10.64
C ALA A 344 -4.76 11.61 10.46
N ILE A 345 -4.73 12.58 9.55
CA ILE A 345 -5.89 13.37 9.12
C ILE A 345 -7.00 12.44 8.62
N LYS A 346 -6.67 11.51 7.71
CA LYS A 346 -7.62 10.54 7.18
C LYS A 346 -8.17 9.61 8.26
N GLY A 347 -7.31 9.17 9.19
CA GLY A 347 -7.71 8.38 10.34
C GLY A 347 -8.71 9.09 11.23
N LEU A 348 -8.44 10.33 11.60
CA LEU A 348 -9.33 11.13 12.44
C LEU A 348 -10.66 11.46 11.75
N LEU A 349 -10.62 11.84 10.47
CA LEU A 349 -11.83 12.14 9.68
C LEU A 349 -12.71 10.91 9.42
N ALA A 350 -12.17 9.71 9.54
CA ALA A 350 -12.95 8.47 9.40
C ALA A 350 -13.77 8.15 10.64
N MET A 351 -13.46 8.71 11.81
CA MET A 351 -14.20 8.40 13.03
C MET A 351 -15.66 8.86 12.94
N ARG A 352 -16.58 7.95 13.27
CA ARG A 352 -18.03 8.19 13.26
C ARG A 352 -18.57 8.57 14.64
N SER A 353 -17.75 8.46 15.68
CA SER A 353 -18.10 8.82 17.05
C SER A 353 -18.23 10.34 17.22
N PRO A 354 -19.04 10.81 18.18
CA PRO A 354 -19.15 12.23 18.51
C PRO A 354 -17.80 12.87 18.84
N MET A 355 -16.97 12.15 19.62
CA MET A 355 -15.64 12.63 20.03
C MET A 355 -14.63 11.47 19.97
N THR A 356 -13.37 11.85 19.80
CA THR A 356 -12.24 10.91 19.78
C THR A 356 -11.23 11.24 20.86
N VAL A 357 -10.77 10.23 21.60
CA VAL A 357 -9.55 10.31 22.41
C VAL A 357 -8.40 9.82 21.55
N LEU A 358 -7.43 10.71 21.28
CA LEU A 358 -6.43 10.52 20.23
C LEU A 358 -5.05 10.29 20.85
N ILE A 359 -4.36 9.21 20.45
CA ILE A 359 -2.95 9.00 20.77
C ILE A 359 -2.12 9.49 19.58
N GLY A 360 -1.26 10.50 19.85
CA GLY A 360 -0.35 11.12 18.91
C GLY A 360 1.10 11.08 19.35
N GLY A 361 2.02 11.25 18.39
CA GLY A 361 3.45 11.39 18.65
C GLY A 361 4.31 10.15 18.38
N GLY A 362 5.61 10.34 18.47
CA GLY A 362 6.63 9.34 18.15
C GLY A 362 7.96 9.98 17.77
N TYR A 363 8.61 9.43 16.73
CA TYR A 363 9.89 9.92 16.23
C TYR A 363 9.72 11.13 15.30
N ASP A 364 10.59 12.13 15.43
CA ASP A 364 10.55 13.37 14.66
C ASP A 364 11.16 13.19 13.26
N LYS A 365 10.41 13.55 12.23
CA LYS A 365 10.85 13.63 10.82
C LYS A 365 10.88 15.07 10.30
N GLY A 366 10.71 16.07 11.17
CA GLY A 366 10.63 17.48 10.79
C GLY A 366 9.38 17.83 9.97
N THR A 367 8.27 17.13 10.19
CA THR A 367 7.02 17.35 9.48
C THR A 367 6.12 18.32 10.25
N PRO A 368 5.47 19.31 9.61
CA PRO A 368 4.51 20.19 10.27
C PRO A 368 3.22 19.43 10.63
N TYR A 369 2.59 19.83 11.75
CA TYR A 369 1.37 19.18 12.26
C TYR A 369 0.13 20.06 12.18
N ASP A 370 0.25 21.31 11.73
CA ASP A 370 -0.80 22.32 11.80
C ASP A 370 -2.09 21.87 11.09
N GLU A 371 -2.03 21.34 9.87
CA GLU A 371 -3.20 20.83 9.14
C GLU A 371 -3.93 19.69 9.90
N TRP A 372 -3.20 18.86 10.64
CA TRP A 372 -3.79 17.80 11.44
C TRP A 372 -4.43 18.34 12.70
N THR A 373 -3.74 19.24 13.40
CA THR A 373 -4.23 19.84 14.66
C THR A 373 -5.39 20.79 14.45
N ASP A 374 -5.52 21.42 13.28
CA ASP A 374 -6.70 22.24 12.91
C ASP A 374 -8.02 21.45 12.94
N LEU A 375 -7.96 20.13 12.89
CA LEU A 375 -9.13 19.26 12.97
C LEU A 375 -9.53 18.94 14.42
N PHE A 376 -8.71 19.25 15.44
CA PHE A 376 -8.95 18.80 16.81
C PHE A 376 -10.12 19.50 17.51
N PRO A 377 -10.32 20.83 17.34
CA PRO A 377 -11.46 21.49 17.96
C PRO A 377 -12.81 20.86 17.56
N GLY A 378 -13.59 20.43 18.54
CA GLY A 378 -14.89 19.80 18.34
C GLY A 378 -14.87 18.34 17.86
N ARG A 379 -13.68 17.72 17.69
CA ARG A 379 -13.52 16.30 17.31
C ARG A 379 -12.71 15.48 18.31
N VAL A 380 -11.69 16.10 18.93
CA VAL A 380 -10.81 15.43 19.88
C VAL A 380 -11.21 15.83 21.29
N ARG A 381 -11.59 14.84 22.11
CA ARG A 381 -11.92 15.05 23.54
C ARG A 381 -10.67 15.23 24.38
N LYS A 382 -9.67 14.39 24.12
CA LYS A 382 -8.40 14.38 24.82
C LYS A 382 -7.29 13.98 23.86
N LEU A 383 -6.23 14.76 23.81
CA LEU A 383 -5.01 14.47 23.06
C LEU A 383 -3.98 13.86 24.01
N VAL A 384 -3.58 12.62 23.77
CA VAL A 384 -2.59 11.91 24.57
C VAL A 384 -1.31 11.80 23.75
N LEU A 385 -0.23 12.41 24.22
CA LEU A 385 1.01 12.57 23.49
C LEU A 385 2.15 11.72 24.07
N ILE A 386 2.93 11.11 23.17
CA ILE A 386 4.09 10.29 23.50
C ILE A 386 5.30 10.65 22.62
N GLY A 387 6.50 10.32 23.08
CA GLY A 387 7.73 10.37 22.30
C GLY A 387 8.25 11.77 21.99
N GLN A 388 9.22 11.85 21.07
CA GLN A 388 10.00 13.05 20.80
C GLN A 388 9.18 14.25 20.28
N THR A 389 8.14 13.97 19.51
CA THR A 389 7.30 15.00 18.85
C THR A 389 6.20 15.55 19.75
N ALA A 390 6.06 15.05 20.97
CA ALA A 390 4.96 15.40 21.88
C ALA A 390 4.82 16.92 22.08
N GLU A 391 5.92 17.61 22.35
CA GLU A 391 5.91 19.06 22.56
C GLU A 391 5.58 19.84 21.28
N THR A 392 6.15 19.45 20.15
CA THR A 392 5.87 20.07 18.83
C THR A 392 4.40 19.96 18.45
N ILE A 393 3.79 18.78 18.71
CA ILE A 393 2.35 18.56 18.46
C ILE A 393 1.50 19.38 19.43
N ARG A 394 1.87 19.47 20.72
CA ARG A 394 1.17 20.33 21.67
C ARG A 394 1.15 21.78 21.19
N GLU A 395 2.32 22.31 20.81
CA GLU A 395 2.42 23.69 20.31
C GLU A 395 1.53 23.92 19.07
N ALA A 396 1.51 22.99 18.13
CA ALA A 396 0.64 23.06 16.96
C ALA A 396 -0.84 23.03 17.36
N ALA A 397 -1.24 22.11 18.25
CA ALA A 397 -2.61 21.99 18.74
C ALA A 397 -3.11 23.27 19.46
N VAL A 398 -2.27 23.88 20.30
CA VAL A 398 -2.59 25.15 20.97
C VAL A 398 -2.74 26.28 19.97
N ARG A 399 -1.85 26.34 18.92
CA ARG A 399 -2.00 27.35 17.85
C ARG A 399 -3.30 27.17 17.06
N SER A 400 -3.78 25.94 16.90
CA SER A 400 -5.06 25.63 16.25
C SER A 400 -6.29 25.88 17.15
N GLY A 401 -6.09 26.40 18.37
CA GLY A 401 -7.16 26.71 19.33
C GLY A 401 -7.66 25.51 20.13
N TYR A 402 -6.92 24.39 20.14
CA TYR A 402 -7.26 23.25 21.00
C TYR A 402 -6.89 23.51 22.45
N PRO A 403 -7.77 23.22 23.44
CA PRO A 403 -7.51 23.53 24.84
C PRO A 403 -6.30 22.81 25.41
N GLU A 404 -5.37 23.52 26.04
CA GLU A 404 -4.15 22.95 26.61
C GLU A 404 -4.45 21.99 27.78
N GLU A 405 -5.51 22.23 28.55
CA GLU A 405 -5.99 21.33 29.60
C GLU A 405 -6.49 19.97 29.07
N ASP A 406 -6.75 19.87 27.78
CA ASP A 406 -7.14 18.62 27.15
C ASP A 406 -5.96 17.87 26.53
N ILE A 407 -4.72 18.33 26.75
CA ILE A 407 -3.49 17.65 26.31
C ILE A 407 -2.84 16.95 27.51
N VAL A 408 -2.46 15.69 27.33
CA VAL A 408 -1.80 14.89 28.36
C VAL A 408 -0.52 14.27 27.76
N PHE A 409 0.58 14.40 28.48
CA PHE A 409 1.84 13.74 28.17
C PHE A 409 1.94 12.43 28.95
N CYS A 410 2.39 11.37 28.27
CA CYS A 410 2.68 10.08 28.87
C CYS A 410 4.11 9.65 28.55
N GLU A 411 4.80 9.09 29.53
CA GLU A 411 6.16 8.59 29.36
C GLU A 411 6.18 7.23 28.66
N THR A 412 5.17 6.39 28.93
CA THR A 412 5.06 5.05 28.37
C THR A 412 3.80 4.89 27.54
N PHE A 413 3.86 3.95 26.58
CA PHE A 413 2.72 3.64 25.72
C PHE A 413 1.55 2.99 26.50
N ASP A 414 1.85 2.20 27.53
CA ASP A 414 0.86 1.59 28.41
C ASP A 414 0.10 2.65 29.21
N GLU A 415 0.80 3.66 29.74
CA GLU A 415 0.18 4.83 30.39
C GLU A 415 -0.73 5.60 29.45
N ALA A 416 -0.31 5.81 28.19
CA ALA A 416 -1.10 6.48 27.18
C ALA A 416 -2.43 5.75 26.93
N ILE A 417 -2.41 4.44 26.78
CA ILE A 417 -3.62 3.64 26.56
C ILE A 417 -4.54 3.69 27.79
N LYS A 418 -3.99 3.59 29.00
CA LYS A 418 -4.74 3.72 30.25
C LYS A 418 -5.33 5.12 30.44
N CYS A 419 -4.60 6.16 30.05
CA CYS A 419 -5.09 7.53 30.05
C CYS A 419 -6.30 7.68 29.11
N CYS A 420 -6.22 7.11 27.91
CA CYS A 420 -7.33 7.10 26.95
C CYS A 420 -8.58 6.43 27.54
N ARG A 421 -8.45 5.27 28.21
CA ARG A 421 -9.57 4.57 28.85
C ARG A 421 -10.27 5.46 29.89
N LYS A 422 -9.50 6.22 30.68
CA LYS A 422 -10.04 7.12 31.72
C LYS A 422 -10.73 8.36 31.14
N ALA A 423 -10.26 8.86 30.00
CA ALA A 423 -10.76 10.08 29.38
C ALA A 423 -11.99 9.86 28.49
N ALA A 424 -12.12 8.67 27.90
CA ALA A 424 -13.21 8.34 27.01
C ALA A 424 -14.52 8.06 27.77
N VAL A 425 -15.65 8.47 27.19
CA VAL A 425 -16.99 8.17 27.68
C VAL A 425 -17.75 7.28 26.67
N PRO A 426 -18.80 6.56 27.09
CA PRO A 426 -19.59 5.75 26.18
C PRO A 426 -20.05 6.53 24.94
N GLY A 427 -19.84 5.95 23.75
CA GLY A 427 -20.09 6.57 22.45
C GLY A 427 -18.85 7.21 21.82
N ASP A 428 -17.76 7.43 22.56
CA ASP A 428 -16.50 7.92 22.01
C ASP A 428 -15.72 6.83 21.26
N SER A 429 -14.70 7.27 20.52
CA SER A 429 -13.64 6.41 20.01
C SER A 429 -12.30 6.69 20.69
N VAL A 430 -11.50 5.66 20.91
CA VAL A 430 -10.06 5.76 21.17
C VAL A 430 -9.34 5.41 19.89
N LEU A 431 -8.54 6.33 19.37
CA LEU A 431 -7.81 6.17 18.12
C LEU A 431 -6.30 6.27 18.35
N LEU A 432 -5.58 5.20 18.06
CA LEU A 432 -4.13 5.26 17.88
C LEU A 432 -3.85 5.70 16.46
N SER A 433 -3.56 6.97 16.22
CA SER A 433 -3.18 7.52 14.90
C SER A 433 -2.06 8.55 15.08
N PRO A 434 -0.81 8.05 15.19
CA PRO A 434 0.28 8.80 15.81
C PRO A 434 0.80 10.00 15.03
N ALA A 435 0.54 10.09 13.72
CA ALA A 435 1.10 11.07 12.79
C ALA A 435 2.64 11.03 12.68
N CYS A 436 3.30 10.11 13.38
CA CYS A 436 4.75 10.02 13.54
C CYS A 436 5.26 8.59 13.33
N ALA A 437 6.53 8.48 12.92
CA ALA A 437 7.21 7.19 12.89
C ALA A 437 7.30 6.58 14.30
N SER A 438 7.40 5.26 14.36
CA SER A 438 7.46 4.49 15.62
C SER A 438 8.86 4.40 16.22
N TRP A 439 9.89 4.75 15.48
CA TRP A 439 11.30 4.60 15.86
C TRP A 439 11.64 5.25 17.20
N GLY A 440 12.61 4.68 17.90
CA GLY A 440 13.05 5.16 19.21
C GLY A 440 12.23 4.64 20.39
N MET A 441 10.96 4.28 20.17
CA MET A 441 10.11 3.62 21.17
C MET A 441 9.74 2.18 20.76
N PHE A 442 9.71 1.88 19.48
CA PHE A 442 9.33 0.58 18.91
C PHE A 442 10.23 0.25 17.71
N ASP A 443 10.38 -1.03 17.38
CA ASP A 443 11.14 -1.49 16.23
C ASP A 443 10.51 -1.03 14.90
N ASN A 444 9.17 -1.05 14.84
CA ASN A 444 8.38 -0.66 13.67
C ASN A 444 6.95 -0.29 14.08
N TYR A 445 6.11 0.14 13.11
CA TYR A 445 4.72 0.50 13.38
C TYR A 445 3.84 -0.72 13.68
N GLU A 446 4.23 -1.89 13.17
CA GLU A 446 3.55 -3.15 13.43
C GLU A 446 3.62 -3.48 14.94
N GLN A 447 4.81 -3.45 15.51
CA GLN A 447 5.01 -3.70 16.94
C GLN A 447 4.19 -2.72 17.79
N ARG A 448 4.21 -1.43 17.47
CA ARG A 448 3.39 -0.41 18.18
C ARG A 448 1.90 -0.74 18.11
N GLY A 449 1.42 -1.13 16.93
CA GLY A 449 0.02 -1.50 16.73
C GLY A 449 -0.36 -2.83 17.39
N ASP A 450 0.54 -3.81 17.41
CA ASP A 450 0.32 -5.09 18.09
C ASP A 450 0.21 -4.92 19.61
N ILE A 451 1.09 -4.13 20.20
CA ILE A 451 1.03 -3.79 21.63
C ILE A 451 -0.29 -3.09 21.96
N PHE A 452 -0.73 -2.12 21.15
CA PHE A 452 -2.03 -1.49 21.33
C PHE A 452 -3.17 -2.50 21.32
N ARG A 453 -3.21 -3.34 20.30
CA ARG A 453 -4.25 -4.38 20.12
C ARG A 453 -4.28 -5.36 21.30
N GLU A 454 -3.13 -5.83 21.73
CA GLU A 454 -3.02 -6.77 22.86
C GLU A 454 -3.45 -6.13 24.16
N THR A 455 -3.03 -4.88 24.44
CA THR A 455 -3.41 -4.15 25.66
C THR A 455 -4.92 -3.92 25.69
N VAL A 456 -5.54 -3.49 24.58
CA VAL A 456 -6.99 -3.32 24.50
C VAL A 456 -7.74 -4.65 24.72
N ARG A 457 -7.25 -5.75 24.15
CA ARG A 457 -7.84 -7.09 24.34
C ARG A 457 -7.76 -7.56 25.81
N LYS A 458 -6.62 -7.29 26.48
CA LYS A 458 -6.47 -7.60 27.92
C LYS A 458 -7.46 -6.80 28.76
N MET A 459 -7.59 -5.48 28.50
CA MET A 459 -8.56 -4.65 29.19
C MET A 459 -10.01 -5.15 29.03
N LYS A 460 -10.37 -5.64 27.83
CA LYS A 460 -11.68 -6.24 27.56
C LYS A 460 -11.91 -7.54 28.36
N GLY A 461 -10.87 -8.36 28.53
CA GLY A 461 -10.92 -9.58 29.35
C GLY A 461 -11.12 -9.28 30.84
N GLU A 462 -10.49 -8.24 31.34
CA GLU A 462 -10.64 -7.77 32.73
C GLU A 462 -12.06 -7.27 33.00
N THR A 463 -12.66 -6.53 32.07
CA THR A 463 -14.05 -6.01 32.21
C THR A 463 -15.11 -7.12 32.18
N ASN A 464 -14.84 -8.27 31.53
CA ASN A 464 -15.76 -9.40 31.49
C ASN A 464 -15.60 -10.36 32.70
N ALA A 465 -14.61 -10.09 33.57
CA ALA A 465 -14.32 -10.89 34.76
C ALA A 465 -14.84 -10.24 36.08
N GLU A 466 -15.30 -8.98 36.01
CA GLU A 466 -16.03 -8.28 37.06
C GLU A 466 -17.56 -8.38 36.82
#